data_940febd8b2d6279d20da9048948b9621
#
_entry.id   940febd8b2d6279d20da9048948b9621
#
_cell.length_a   1.000
_cell.length_b   1.000
_cell.length_c   1.000
_cell.angle_alpha   90.00
_cell.angle_beta   90.00
_cell.angle_gamma   90.00
#
_symmetry.space_group_name_H-M   'P 1'
#
loop_
_entity.id
_entity.type
_entity.pdbx_description
1 polymer ?
#
loop_
_entity_poly.entity_id
_entity_poly.type
_entity_poly.pdbx_seq_one_letter_code
_entity_poly.pdbx_strand_id
1 'polypeptide(L)'
;MNIAIITGASSGLGREYVRAVAEKMPELDEIWLIARRQQRLIDLAHTLPGHRFRILPYDLTTASSFRKLRGLLARENPHVWLLINDAGAMHTGPVATMSLVNQEELITLHAVAPTRLVHLALPYMDRGSAIINVTSIGGFAPVQNMSVYSASKAYLISYTEGLHAELRSQGIHVMALAPGIMRTSQANAFGGITKYLPALNLPAVTRRSLNLVIRGQLIYTPGLLYKAYRLAARVTPDTLWSYVNRF
;
A
#
# COMPACT_ATOMS: atom_id res chain seq x y z
N MET A 1 7.15 23.29 -3.16
CA MET A 1 7.38 22.39 -2.00
C MET A 1 7.24 20.96 -2.46
N ASN A 2 8.32 20.18 -2.35
CA ASN A 2 8.35 18.75 -2.73
C ASN A 2 7.90 17.89 -1.55
N ILE A 3 6.89 17.05 -1.73
CA ILE A 3 6.36 16.22 -0.64
C ILE A 3 6.29 14.73 -1.00
N ALA A 4 6.31 13.91 0.05
CA ALA A 4 5.82 12.53 -0.01
C ALA A 4 4.53 12.39 0.81
N ILE A 5 3.56 11.62 0.30
CA ILE A 5 2.33 11.27 1.01
C ILE A 5 2.37 9.77 1.33
N ILE A 6 2.30 9.41 2.61
CA ILE A 6 2.36 8.01 3.05
C ILE A 6 1.13 7.69 3.88
N THR A 7 0.32 6.76 3.41
CA THR A 7 -0.86 6.27 4.14
C THR A 7 -0.50 5.02 4.93
N GLY A 8 -1.27 4.71 5.98
CA GLY A 8 -0.94 3.60 6.88
C GLY A 8 0.31 3.85 7.76
N ALA A 9 0.79 5.08 7.82
CA ALA A 9 2.08 5.47 8.41
C ALA A 9 2.26 5.14 9.91
N SER A 10 1.17 4.79 10.62
CA SER A 10 1.22 4.58 12.08
C SER A 10 1.74 3.20 12.53
N SER A 11 1.96 2.25 11.62
CA SER A 11 2.40 0.89 11.96
C SER A 11 2.93 0.11 10.76
N GLY A 12 3.55 -1.04 11.03
CA GLY A 12 3.90 -2.02 10.00
C GLY A 12 4.77 -1.45 8.88
N LEU A 13 4.40 -1.78 7.65
CA LEU A 13 5.14 -1.40 6.45
C LEU A 13 5.09 0.11 6.21
N GLY A 14 3.94 0.78 6.45
CA GLY A 14 3.81 2.23 6.31
C GLY A 14 4.77 3.00 7.20
N ARG A 15 4.94 2.56 8.46
CA ARG A 15 5.94 3.13 9.36
C ARG A 15 7.37 2.95 8.86
N GLU A 16 7.69 1.79 8.30
CA GLU A 16 9.02 1.54 7.72
C GLU A 16 9.23 2.35 6.41
N TYR A 17 8.16 2.61 5.66
CA TYR A 17 8.24 3.55 4.53
C TYR A 17 8.58 4.97 4.97
N VAL A 18 7.98 5.46 6.07
CA VAL A 18 8.33 6.79 6.60
C VAL A 18 9.83 6.86 6.90
N ARG A 19 10.39 5.85 7.56
CA ARG A 19 11.83 5.78 7.86
C ARG A 19 12.68 5.72 6.60
N ALA A 20 12.29 4.86 5.65
CA ALA A 20 13.04 4.69 4.41
C ALA A 20 13.00 5.93 3.51
N VAL A 21 11.87 6.66 3.48
CA VAL A 21 11.72 7.92 2.74
C VAL A 21 12.55 9.01 3.41
N ALA A 22 12.46 9.17 4.73
CA ALA A 22 13.28 10.12 5.46
C ALA A 22 14.79 9.90 5.24
N GLU A 23 15.24 8.62 5.25
CA GLU A 23 16.65 8.28 5.02
C GLU A 23 17.11 8.54 3.58
N LYS A 24 16.26 8.21 2.58
CA LYS A 24 16.67 8.17 1.17
C LYS A 24 16.34 9.43 0.37
N MET A 25 15.49 10.27 0.89
CA MET A 25 14.94 11.46 0.21
C MET A 25 15.05 12.69 1.10
N PRO A 26 16.28 13.07 1.52
CA PRO A 26 16.48 14.24 2.40
C PRO A 26 16.11 15.56 1.71
N GLU A 27 15.97 15.54 0.39
CA GLU A 27 15.58 16.70 -0.42
C GLU A 27 14.08 17.02 -0.37
N LEU A 28 13.25 16.17 0.26
CA LEU A 28 11.83 16.46 0.44
C LEU A 28 11.63 17.56 1.49
N ASP A 29 10.82 18.56 1.14
CA ASP A 29 10.48 19.65 2.04
C ASP A 29 9.59 19.18 3.21
N GLU A 30 8.70 18.21 2.96
CA GLU A 30 7.77 17.70 3.96
C GLU A 30 7.30 16.28 3.64
N ILE A 31 7.07 15.45 4.67
CA ILE A 31 6.49 14.13 4.55
C ILE A 31 5.11 14.13 5.23
N TRP A 32 4.04 13.87 4.46
CA TRP A 32 2.68 13.85 4.96
C TRP A 32 2.28 12.45 5.42
N LEU A 33 2.03 12.32 6.73
CA LEU A 33 1.73 11.05 7.38
C LEU A 33 0.23 10.91 7.60
N ILE A 34 -0.40 9.95 6.90
CA ILE A 34 -1.85 9.72 6.99
C ILE A 34 -2.13 8.40 7.72
N ALA A 35 -2.81 8.47 8.86
CA ALA A 35 -3.38 7.33 9.58
C ALA A 35 -4.35 7.80 10.67
N ARG A 36 -5.20 6.92 11.18
CA ARG A 36 -6.19 7.24 12.23
C ARG A 36 -5.57 7.61 13.59
N ARG A 37 -4.45 6.98 13.94
CA ARG A 37 -3.83 7.09 15.28
C ARG A 37 -2.82 8.23 15.34
N GLN A 38 -3.30 9.42 15.69
CA GLN A 38 -2.50 10.65 15.71
C GLN A 38 -1.23 10.53 16.56
N GLN A 39 -1.35 10.02 17.80
CA GLN A 39 -0.20 9.94 18.70
C GLN A 39 0.94 9.11 18.13
N ARG A 40 0.62 7.97 17.49
CA ARG A 40 1.65 7.14 16.85
C ARG A 40 2.37 7.81 15.68
N LEU A 41 1.71 8.74 14.99
CA LEU A 41 2.34 9.53 13.93
C LEU A 41 3.28 10.57 14.53
N ILE A 42 2.87 11.23 15.62
CA ILE A 42 3.69 12.19 16.37
C ILE A 42 4.92 11.49 16.95
N ASP A 43 4.74 10.36 17.61
CA ASP A 43 5.83 9.56 18.19
C ASP A 43 6.84 9.16 17.11
N LEU A 44 6.35 8.71 15.94
CA LEU A 44 7.20 8.36 14.81
C LEU A 44 8.01 9.57 14.30
N ALA A 45 7.35 10.71 14.12
CA ALA A 45 7.99 11.94 13.67
C ALA A 45 9.13 12.38 14.62
N HIS A 46 8.92 12.26 15.93
CA HIS A 46 9.95 12.57 16.93
C HIS A 46 11.18 11.65 16.86
N THR A 47 11.04 10.42 16.30
CA THR A 47 12.19 9.52 16.13
C THR A 47 13.07 9.84 14.91
N LEU A 48 12.67 10.81 14.09
CA LEU A 48 13.32 11.14 12.82
C LEU A 48 13.64 12.64 12.75
N PRO A 49 14.56 13.14 13.57
CA PRO A 49 14.94 14.55 13.57
C PRO A 49 15.54 14.97 12.22
N GLY A 50 15.41 16.25 11.88
CA GLY A 50 15.92 16.80 10.62
C GLY A 50 14.91 16.76 9.45
N HIS A 51 13.75 16.14 9.63
CA HIS A 51 12.68 16.13 8.62
C HIS A 51 11.45 16.89 9.11
N ARG A 52 10.73 17.50 8.19
CA ARG A 52 9.43 18.13 8.46
C ARG A 52 8.32 17.13 8.17
N PHE A 53 7.48 16.89 9.18
CA PHE A 53 6.35 15.98 9.07
C PHE A 53 5.03 16.73 9.23
N ARG A 54 4.08 16.44 8.33
CA ARG A 54 2.69 16.88 8.47
C ARG A 54 1.83 15.72 8.96
N ILE A 55 1.33 15.84 10.16
CA ILE A 55 0.52 14.81 10.80
C ILE A 55 -0.94 14.99 10.37
N LEU A 56 -1.48 14.01 9.65
CA LEU A 56 -2.83 14.01 9.11
C LEU A 56 -3.62 12.83 9.69
N PRO A 57 -4.30 13.03 10.85
CA PRO A 57 -5.05 11.97 11.52
C PRO A 57 -6.36 11.72 10.79
N TYR A 58 -6.28 11.21 9.56
CA TYR A 58 -7.41 10.99 8.67
C TYR A 58 -7.82 9.52 8.64
N ASP A 59 -9.14 9.30 8.72
CA ASP A 59 -9.74 8.00 8.46
C ASP A 59 -10.12 7.91 6.97
N LEU A 60 -9.41 7.07 6.23
CA LEU A 60 -9.62 6.90 4.79
C LEU A 60 -10.87 6.06 4.44
N THR A 61 -11.68 5.69 5.42
CA THR A 61 -13.01 5.15 5.18
C THR A 61 -14.05 6.25 5.01
N THR A 62 -13.76 7.51 5.38
CA THR A 62 -14.70 8.61 5.39
C THR A 62 -14.50 9.61 4.25
N ALA A 63 -15.59 10.07 3.65
CA ALA A 63 -15.56 11.12 2.62
C ALA A 63 -15.02 12.46 3.14
N SER A 64 -15.19 12.75 4.45
CA SER A 64 -14.68 13.98 5.06
C SER A 64 -13.17 14.07 5.02
N SER A 65 -12.45 12.96 5.22
CA SER A 65 -10.99 12.90 5.14
C SER A 65 -10.47 13.28 3.75
N PHE A 66 -11.13 12.80 2.70
CA PHE A 66 -10.75 13.14 1.31
C PHE A 66 -11.07 14.61 0.98
N ARG A 67 -12.18 15.17 1.51
CA ARG A 67 -12.45 16.62 1.35
C ARG A 67 -11.38 17.47 2.02
N LYS A 68 -10.96 17.12 3.25
CA LYS A 68 -9.86 17.80 3.97
C LYS A 68 -8.55 17.70 3.19
N LEU A 69 -8.19 16.51 2.69
CA LEU A 69 -6.97 16.32 1.92
C LEU A 69 -7.00 17.12 0.61
N ARG A 70 -8.11 17.12 -0.12
CA ARG A 70 -8.29 17.92 -1.32
C ARG A 70 -8.10 19.42 -1.04
N GLY A 71 -8.74 19.94 0.02
CA GLY A 71 -8.57 21.34 0.43
C GLY A 71 -7.14 21.68 0.84
N LEU A 72 -6.44 20.74 1.48
CA LEU A 72 -5.05 20.89 1.85
C LEU A 72 -4.15 20.94 0.60
N LEU A 73 -4.30 20.00 -0.32
CA LEU A 73 -3.55 19.98 -1.59
C LEU A 73 -3.78 21.26 -2.41
N ALA A 74 -5.03 21.70 -2.52
CA ALA A 74 -5.35 22.93 -3.24
C ALA A 74 -4.73 24.20 -2.61
N ARG A 75 -4.70 24.26 -1.29
CA ARG A 75 -4.14 25.42 -0.56
C ARG A 75 -2.62 25.46 -0.61
N GLU A 76 -1.97 24.31 -0.39
CA GLU A 76 -0.51 24.21 -0.33
C GLU A 76 0.14 24.16 -1.72
N ASN A 77 -0.62 23.71 -2.73
CA ASN A 77 -0.18 23.47 -4.11
C ASN A 77 1.23 22.83 -4.18
N PRO A 78 1.45 21.67 -3.51
CA PRO A 78 2.76 21.05 -3.45
C PRO A 78 3.05 20.31 -4.76
N HIS A 79 4.33 20.00 -5.01
CA HIS A 79 4.71 18.95 -5.93
C HIS A 79 4.73 17.60 -5.16
N VAL A 80 3.83 16.69 -5.50
CA VAL A 80 3.76 15.35 -4.90
C VAL A 80 4.76 14.44 -5.62
N TRP A 81 5.96 14.35 -5.06
CA TRP A 81 7.02 13.54 -5.63
C TRP A 81 6.79 12.03 -5.41
N LEU A 82 6.15 11.66 -4.27
CA LEU A 82 5.89 10.26 -3.95
C LEU A 82 4.54 10.09 -3.25
N LEU A 83 3.72 9.16 -3.74
CA LEU A 83 2.51 8.68 -3.07
C LEU A 83 2.66 7.20 -2.72
N ILE A 84 2.52 6.85 -1.43
CA ILE A 84 2.52 5.47 -0.95
C ILE A 84 1.16 5.12 -0.36
N ASN A 85 0.43 4.25 -1.03
CA ASN A 85 -0.85 3.71 -0.60
C ASN A 85 -0.62 2.39 0.15
N ASP A 86 -0.42 2.47 1.50
CA ASP A 86 -0.22 1.32 2.40
C ASP A 86 -1.37 1.16 3.42
N ALA A 87 -2.27 2.14 3.55
CA ALA A 87 -3.41 2.00 4.45
C ALA A 87 -4.25 0.79 4.08
N GLY A 88 -4.54 -0.06 5.05
CA GLY A 88 -5.31 -1.28 4.83
C GLY A 88 -5.79 -1.90 6.14
N ALA A 89 -6.71 -2.85 6.00
CA ALA A 89 -7.23 -3.70 7.06
C ALA A 89 -6.99 -5.17 6.73
N MET A 90 -7.11 -6.02 7.74
CA MET A 90 -7.04 -7.46 7.59
C MET A 90 -8.21 -8.09 8.33
N HIS A 91 -9.16 -8.64 7.59
CA HIS A 91 -10.26 -9.43 8.12
C HIS A 91 -10.28 -10.75 7.36
N THR A 92 -10.39 -11.86 8.10
CA THR A 92 -10.43 -13.22 7.57
C THR A 92 -11.64 -13.96 8.10
N GLY A 93 -12.17 -14.89 7.34
CA GLY A 93 -13.31 -15.71 7.69
C GLY A 93 -14.24 -15.93 6.49
N PRO A 94 -15.18 -16.89 6.59
CA PRO A 94 -16.19 -17.11 5.57
C PRO A 94 -17.04 -15.85 5.34
N VAL A 95 -17.36 -15.55 4.08
CA VAL A 95 -18.20 -14.39 3.72
C VAL A 95 -19.53 -14.39 4.46
N ALA A 96 -20.13 -15.57 4.66
CA ALA A 96 -21.41 -15.72 5.34
C ALA A 96 -21.38 -15.29 6.82
N THR A 97 -20.24 -15.34 7.50
CA THR A 97 -20.10 -15.02 8.93
C THR A 97 -19.32 -13.75 9.21
N MET A 98 -18.58 -13.24 8.22
CA MET A 98 -17.88 -11.96 8.35
C MET A 98 -18.90 -10.82 8.32
N SER A 99 -18.80 -9.89 9.28
CA SER A 99 -19.69 -8.72 9.29
C SER A 99 -19.58 -7.91 8.00
N LEU A 100 -20.70 -7.35 7.52
CA LEU A 100 -20.70 -6.50 6.32
C LEU A 100 -19.75 -5.30 6.50
N VAL A 101 -19.70 -4.72 7.70
CA VAL A 101 -18.80 -3.60 8.03
C VAL A 101 -17.32 -3.96 7.75
N ASN A 102 -16.89 -5.15 8.15
CA ASN A 102 -15.52 -5.62 7.89
C ASN A 102 -15.26 -5.86 6.40
N GLN A 103 -16.25 -6.37 5.66
CA GLN A 103 -16.15 -6.56 4.22
C GLN A 103 -16.05 -5.22 3.49
N GLU A 104 -16.88 -4.25 3.87
CA GLU A 104 -16.86 -2.89 3.31
C GLU A 104 -15.57 -2.13 3.66
N GLU A 105 -15.02 -2.30 4.89
CA GLU A 105 -13.73 -1.70 5.27
C GLU A 105 -12.60 -2.20 4.36
N LEU A 106 -12.57 -3.51 4.04
CA LEU A 106 -11.58 -4.07 3.12
C LEU A 106 -11.68 -3.44 1.73
N ILE A 107 -12.87 -3.36 1.15
CA ILE A 107 -13.09 -2.77 -0.19
C ILE A 107 -12.73 -1.28 -0.14
N THR A 108 -13.17 -0.58 0.88
CA THR A 108 -12.94 0.87 0.99
C THR A 108 -11.45 1.19 1.12
N LEU A 109 -10.71 0.49 1.98
CA LEU A 109 -9.30 0.78 2.19
C LEU A 109 -8.39 0.27 1.07
N HIS A 110 -8.74 -0.86 0.43
CA HIS A 110 -7.86 -1.47 -0.59
C HIS A 110 -8.21 -1.08 -2.04
N ALA A 111 -9.43 -0.61 -2.29
CA ALA A 111 -9.85 -0.21 -3.64
C ALA A 111 -10.22 1.28 -3.69
N VAL A 112 -11.21 1.71 -2.92
CA VAL A 112 -11.76 3.07 -3.00
C VAL A 112 -10.73 4.13 -2.56
N ALA A 113 -10.06 3.89 -1.43
CA ALA A 113 -9.11 4.86 -0.88
C ALA A 113 -7.90 5.11 -1.80
N PRO A 114 -7.16 4.10 -2.30
CA PRO A 114 -6.05 4.34 -3.22
C PRO A 114 -6.51 4.98 -4.54
N THR A 115 -7.68 4.60 -5.07
CA THR A 115 -8.25 5.24 -6.27
C THR A 115 -8.48 6.74 -6.05
N ARG A 116 -9.09 7.12 -4.92
CA ARG A 116 -9.32 8.52 -4.56
C ARG A 116 -8.02 9.27 -4.31
N LEU A 117 -7.05 8.64 -3.64
CA LEU A 117 -5.76 9.27 -3.34
C LEU A 117 -4.96 9.54 -4.61
N VAL A 118 -4.90 8.60 -5.54
CA VAL A 118 -4.28 8.80 -6.85
C VAL A 118 -4.96 9.94 -7.60
N HIS A 119 -6.31 9.93 -7.70
CA HIS A 119 -7.06 10.99 -8.36
C HIS A 119 -6.78 12.39 -7.76
N LEU A 120 -6.66 12.49 -6.43
CA LEU A 120 -6.39 13.76 -5.75
C LEU A 120 -4.93 14.20 -5.89
N ALA A 121 -3.98 13.28 -5.90
CA ALA A 121 -2.55 13.59 -5.97
C ALA A 121 -2.08 13.87 -7.41
N LEU A 122 -2.66 13.20 -8.40
CA LEU A 122 -2.21 13.23 -9.79
C LEU A 122 -2.07 14.65 -10.39
N PRO A 123 -2.98 15.61 -10.15
CA PRO A 123 -2.81 17.00 -10.61
C PRO A 123 -1.57 17.72 -10.05
N TYR A 124 -0.95 17.17 -9.01
CA TYR A 124 0.23 17.71 -8.32
C TYR A 124 1.49 16.87 -8.57
N MET A 125 1.41 15.93 -9.53
CA MET A 125 2.52 15.05 -9.92
C MET A 125 2.97 15.37 -11.34
N ASP A 126 4.26 15.19 -11.59
CA ASP A 126 4.85 15.38 -12.92
C ASP A 126 5.94 14.33 -13.20
N ARG A 127 6.74 14.57 -14.22
CA ARG A 127 7.86 13.71 -14.62
C ARG A 127 8.83 13.47 -13.46
N GLY A 128 9.07 12.21 -13.15
CA GLY A 128 9.91 11.76 -12.03
C GLY A 128 9.12 11.41 -10.77
N SER A 129 7.88 11.86 -10.65
CA SER A 129 7.00 11.47 -9.54
C SER A 129 6.72 9.96 -9.54
N ALA A 130 6.42 9.40 -8.35
CA ALA A 130 6.19 7.97 -8.20
C ALA A 130 4.96 7.63 -7.34
N ILE A 131 4.30 6.53 -7.67
CA ILE A 131 3.19 5.94 -6.91
C ILE A 131 3.54 4.49 -6.56
N ILE A 132 3.45 4.14 -5.28
CA ILE A 132 3.54 2.76 -4.81
C ILE A 132 2.21 2.35 -4.20
N ASN A 133 1.55 1.38 -4.81
CA ASN A 133 0.36 0.75 -4.26
C ASN A 133 0.75 -0.56 -3.56
N VAL A 134 0.51 -0.64 -2.25
CA VAL A 134 0.80 -1.85 -1.47
C VAL A 134 -0.34 -2.85 -1.63
N THR A 135 -0.08 -3.85 -2.45
CA THR A 135 -1.00 -4.95 -2.75
C THR A 135 -0.72 -6.17 -1.85
N SER A 136 -0.78 -7.37 -2.37
CA SER A 136 -0.43 -8.62 -1.68
C SER A 136 -0.25 -9.74 -2.71
N ILE A 137 0.49 -10.79 -2.37
CA ILE A 137 0.46 -12.04 -3.15
C ILE A 137 -0.94 -12.65 -3.19
N GLY A 138 -1.76 -12.43 -2.14
CA GLY A 138 -3.16 -12.88 -2.11
C GLY A 138 -4.08 -12.22 -3.14
N GLY A 139 -3.59 -11.21 -3.89
CA GLY A 139 -4.31 -10.65 -5.03
C GLY A 139 -4.03 -11.36 -6.36
N PHE A 140 -3.09 -12.32 -6.41
CA PHE A 140 -2.80 -13.07 -7.65
C PHE A 140 -3.66 -14.33 -7.81
N ALA A 141 -4.24 -14.84 -6.73
CA ALA A 141 -5.11 -16.00 -6.75
C ALA A 141 -6.16 -15.91 -5.62
N PRO A 142 -7.35 -16.52 -5.79
CA PRO A 142 -8.37 -16.54 -4.75
C PRO A 142 -7.87 -17.32 -3.53
N VAL A 143 -8.18 -16.82 -2.32
CA VAL A 143 -7.82 -17.46 -1.05
C VAL A 143 -9.11 -17.71 -0.27
N GLN A 144 -9.35 -18.96 0.14
CA GLN A 144 -10.50 -19.35 0.97
C GLN A 144 -10.47 -18.55 2.29
N ASN A 145 -11.62 -18.16 2.80
CA ASN A 145 -11.78 -17.31 3.99
C ASN A 145 -11.17 -15.91 3.87
N MET A 146 -10.72 -15.52 2.67
CA MET A 146 -10.16 -14.21 2.37
C MET A 146 -10.72 -13.63 1.06
N SER A 147 -11.93 -14.04 0.65
CA SER A 147 -12.51 -13.71 -0.66
C SER A 147 -12.52 -12.21 -0.94
N VAL A 148 -13.06 -11.40 0.00
CA VAL A 148 -13.12 -9.94 -0.16
C VAL A 148 -11.71 -9.32 -0.15
N TYR A 149 -10.83 -9.81 0.74
CA TYR A 149 -9.43 -9.34 0.78
C TYR A 149 -8.72 -9.63 -0.55
N SER A 150 -8.75 -10.87 -1.03
CA SER A 150 -8.10 -11.26 -2.29
C SER A 150 -8.65 -10.47 -3.48
N ALA A 151 -9.97 -10.34 -3.57
CA ALA A 151 -10.61 -9.57 -4.62
C ALA A 151 -10.22 -8.09 -4.58
N SER A 152 -10.17 -7.47 -3.39
CA SER A 152 -9.75 -6.07 -3.24
C SER A 152 -8.27 -5.85 -3.58
N LYS A 153 -7.40 -6.83 -3.28
CA LYS A 153 -5.99 -6.77 -3.66
C LYS A 153 -5.76 -7.07 -5.15
N ALA A 154 -6.59 -7.92 -5.76
CA ALA A 154 -6.59 -8.15 -7.21
C ALA A 154 -7.01 -6.88 -7.97
N TYR A 155 -8.07 -6.18 -7.50
CA TYR A 155 -8.43 -4.86 -8.00
C TYR A 155 -7.23 -3.91 -8.00
N LEU A 156 -6.52 -3.79 -6.86
CA LEU A 156 -5.42 -2.85 -6.72
C LEU A 156 -4.22 -3.22 -7.61
N ILE A 157 -3.97 -4.52 -7.88
CA ILE A 157 -2.96 -4.96 -8.85
C ILE A 157 -3.34 -4.49 -10.25
N SER A 158 -4.54 -4.83 -10.72
CA SER A 158 -5.04 -4.47 -12.06
C SER A 158 -5.09 -2.95 -12.25
N TYR A 159 -5.59 -2.22 -11.25
CA TYR A 159 -5.61 -0.76 -11.25
C TYR A 159 -4.21 -0.17 -11.40
N THR A 160 -3.22 -0.73 -10.67
CA THR A 160 -1.83 -0.29 -10.75
C THR A 160 -1.21 -0.56 -12.12
N GLU A 161 -1.51 -1.71 -12.72
CA GLU A 161 -1.06 -2.06 -14.08
C GLU A 161 -1.62 -1.09 -15.13
N GLY A 162 -2.91 -0.75 -15.03
CA GLY A 162 -3.55 0.27 -15.89
C GLY A 162 -2.90 1.64 -15.73
N LEU A 163 -2.77 2.13 -14.49
CA LEU A 163 -2.12 3.41 -14.21
C LEU A 163 -0.68 3.48 -14.71
N HIS A 164 0.09 2.39 -14.57
CA HIS A 164 1.46 2.34 -15.08
C HIS A 164 1.50 2.58 -16.60
N ALA A 165 0.59 1.97 -17.34
CA ALA A 165 0.51 2.16 -18.79
C ALA A 165 0.08 3.59 -19.17
N GLU A 166 -0.95 4.13 -18.49
CA GLU A 166 -1.50 5.47 -18.75
C GLU A 166 -0.50 6.60 -18.44
N LEU A 167 0.24 6.48 -17.33
CA LEU A 167 1.09 7.56 -16.82
C LEU A 167 2.54 7.49 -17.32
N ARG A 168 2.91 6.40 -18.00
CA ARG A 168 4.28 6.19 -18.53
C ARG A 168 4.73 7.31 -19.46
N SER A 169 3.86 7.77 -20.37
CA SER A 169 4.17 8.86 -21.30
C SER A 169 4.41 10.20 -20.60
N GLN A 170 3.79 10.40 -19.44
CA GLN A 170 3.98 11.57 -18.58
C GLN A 170 5.25 11.47 -17.74
N GLY A 171 5.93 10.32 -17.72
CA GLY A 171 7.13 10.07 -16.91
C GLY A 171 6.85 9.86 -15.43
N ILE A 172 5.60 9.56 -15.05
CA ILE A 172 5.22 9.20 -13.69
C ILE A 172 5.36 7.69 -13.51
N HIS A 173 6.08 7.28 -12.48
CA HIS A 173 6.35 5.87 -12.20
C HIS A 173 5.28 5.27 -11.29
N VAL A 174 4.71 4.12 -11.67
CA VAL A 174 3.67 3.46 -10.86
C VAL A 174 4.05 2.00 -10.63
N MET A 175 4.01 1.55 -9.37
CA MET A 175 4.40 0.19 -9.00
C MET A 175 3.43 -0.44 -8.01
N ALA A 176 3.08 -1.70 -8.25
CA ALA A 176 2.47 -2.58 -7.26
C ALA A 176 3.57 -3.26 -6.42
N LEU A 177 3.59 -3.00 -5.12
CA LEU A 177 4.33 -3.83 -4.17
C LEU A 177 3.40 -4.97 -3.73
N ALA A 178 3.74 -6.21 -4.09
CA ALA A 178 2.96 -7.40 -3.75
C ALA A 178 3.75 -8.30 -2.77
N PRO A 179 3.77 -7.95 -1.47
CA PRO A 179 4.50 -8.72 -0.47
C PRO A 179 3.79 -10.03 -0.11
N GLY A 180 4.59 -11.00 0.33
CA GLY A 180 4.12 -12.17 1.06
C GLY A 180 3.95 -11.88 2.56
N ILE A 181 4.22 -12.88 3.40
CA ILE A 181 4.04 -12.76 4.85
C ILE A 181 4.99 -11.72 5.45
N MET A 182 4.41 -10.78 6.18
CA MET A 182 5.13 -9.76 6.93
C MET A 182 4.72 -9.87 8.41
N ARG A 183 5.68 -9.97 9.33
CA ARG A 183 5.40 -9.97 10.78
C ARG A 183 5.05 -8.56 11.24
N THR A 184 3.80 -8.19 11.06
CA THR A 184 3.20 -6.94 11.54
C THR A 184 2.12 -7.25 12.58
N SER A 185 1.61 -6.23 13.25
CA SER A 185 0.47 -6.40 14.17
C SER A 185 -0.78 -7.00 13.50
N GLN A 186 -0.91 -6.87 12.19
CA GLN A 186 -1.98 -7.47 11.40
C GLN A 186 -1.71 -8.94 11.04
N ALA A 187 -0.44 -9.39 11.07
CA ALA A 187 -0.07 -10.75 10.69
C ALA A 187 -0.56 -11.82 11.67
N ASN A 188 -0.93 -11.45 12.88
CA ASN A 188 -1.51 -12.36 13.88
C ASN A 188 -2.88 -12.94 13.44
N ALA A 189 -3.51 -12.35 12.42
CA ALA A 189 -4.74 -12.88 11.81
C ALA A 189 -4.50 -14.11 10.91
N PHE A 190 -3.25 -14.38 10.52
CA PHE A 190 -2.92 -15.55 9.72
C PHE A 190 -2.67 -16.78 10.62
N GLY A 191 -3.52 -17.80 10.47
CA GLY A 191 -3.36 -19.12 11.08
C GLY A 191 -2.64 -20.11 10.15
N GLY A 192 -2.56 -21.38 10.56
CA GLY A 192 -2.16 -22.49 9.70
C GLY A 192 -0.73 -22.43 9.16
N ILE A 193 -0.56 -22.83 7.91
CA ILE A 193 0.72 -22.97 7.22
C ILE A 193 1.52 -21.67 7.11
N THR A 194 0.83 -20.53 7.19
CA THR A 194 1.49 -19.21 7.07
C THR A 194 2.52 -18.95 8.17
N LYS A 195 2.40 -19.62 9.32
CA LYS A 195 3.38 -19.56 10.41
C LYS A 195 4.75 -20.08 10.02
N TYR A 196 4.81 -20.99 9.05
CA TYR A 196 6.04 -21.65 8.58
C TYR A 196 6.65 -20.98 7.37
N LEU A 197 5.94 -20.01 6.76
CA LEU A 197 6.47 -19.28 5.62
C LEU A 197 7.48 -18.21 6.07
N PRO A 198 8.54 -17.96 5.27
CA PRO A 198 9.56 -16.98 5.60
C PRO A 198 8.95 -15.58 5.66
N ALA A 199 9.09 -14.92 6.81
CA ALA A 199 8.65 -13.55 6.96
C ALA A 199 9.63 -12.59 6.27
N LEU A 200 9.08 -11.57 5.61
CA LEU A 200 9.86 -10.56 4.93
C LEU A 200 10.45 -9.54 5.90
N ASN A 201 11.68 -9.10 5.62
CA ASN A 201 12.32 -7.99 6.32
C ASN A 201 11.76 -6.67 5.80
N LEU A 202 10.97 -5.96 6.62
CA LEU A 202 10.27 -4.74 6.24
C LEU A 202 11.21 -3.61 5.79
N PRO A 203 12.30 -3.27 6.52
CA PRO A 203 13.27 -2.27 6.07
C PRO A 203 13.90 -2.59 4.71
N ALA A 204 14.24 -3.85 4.45
CA ALA A 204 14.80 -4.26 3.16
C ALA A 204 13.77 -4.13 2.02
N VAL A 205 12.50 -4.51 2.28
CA VAL A 205 11.40 -4.40 1.31
C VAL A 205 11.14 -2.94 0.95
N THR A 206 11.02 -2.05 1.94
CA THR A 206 10.73 -0.63 1.70
C THR A 206 11.86 0.06 0.94
N ARG A 207 13.11 -0.09 1.39
CA ARG A 207 14.27 0.51 0.69
C ARG A 207 14.40 0.01 -0.74
N ARG A 208 14.18 -1.29 -0.98
CA ARG A 208 14.26 -1.85 -2.33
C ARG A 208 13.10 -1.39 -3.22
N SER A 209 11.89 -1.28 -2.69
CA SER A 209 10.74 -0.82 -3.46
C SER A 209 10.90 0.64 -3.91
N LEU A 210 11.43 1.53 -3.07
CA LEU A 210 11.77 2.91 -3.46
C LEU A 210 12.76 2.95 -4.63
N ASN A 211 13.80 2.12 -4.59
CA ASN A 211 14.77 2.04 -5.69
C ASN A 211 14.19 1.45 -6.98
N LEU A 212 13.20 0.55 -6.87
CA LEU A 212 12.60 -0.13 -8.02
C LEU A 212 11.54 0.72 -8.70
N VAL A 213 10.75 1.49 -7.96
CA VAL A 213 9.70 2.32 -8.55
C VAL A 213 10.29 3.39 -9.47
N ILE A 214 11.35 4.07 -9.08
CA ILE A 214 12.03 5.09 -9.91
C ILE A 214 12.71 4.49 -11.15
N ARG A 215 12.95 3.17 -11.17
CA ARG A 215 13.46 2.43 -12.34
C ARG A 215 12.35 1.93 -13.26
N GLY A 216 11.08 2.30 -13.00
CA GLY A 216 9.93 1.90 -13.80
C GLY A 216 9.50 0.44 -13.60
N GLN A 217 9.84 -0.19 -12.46
CA GLN A 217 9.40 -1.55 -12.17
C GLN A 217 7.89 -1.58 -11.90
N LEU A 218 7.14 -2.33 -12.71
CA LEU A 218 5.67 -2.42 -12.58
C LEU A 218 5.22 -3.18 -11.34
N ILE A 219 5.75 -4.37 -11.09
CA ILE A 219 5.38 -5.18 -9.93
C ILE A 219 6.63 -5.67 -9.20
N TYR A 220 6.70 -5.41 -7.90
CA TYR A 220 7.71 -5.97 -7.03
C TYR A 220 7.11 -6.98 -6.06
N THR A 221 7.54 -8.24 -6.16
CA THR A 221 7.19 -9.32 -5.22
C THR A 221 8.49 -9.73 -4.50
N PRO A 222 8.68 -9.35 -3.23
CA PRO A 222 9.89 -9.69 -2.48
C PRO A 222 9.90 -11.18 -2.08
N GLY A 223 11.09 -11.82 -2.13
CA GLY A 223 11.30 -13.22 -1.79
C GLY A 223 11.09 -14.18 -2.96
N LEU A 224 11.99 -15.17 -3.10
CA LEU A 224 11.96 -16.13 -4.21
C LEU A 224 10.71 -17.00 -4.19
N LEU A 225 10.32 -17.48 -3.02
CA LEU A 225 9.11 -18.29 -2.84
C LEU A 225 7.85 -17.54 -3.32
N TYR A 226 7.74 -16.26 -2.96
CA TYR A 226 6.58 -15.44 -3.33
C TYR A 226 6.58 -15.06 -4.82
N LYS A 227 7.77 -14.95 -5.44
CA LYS A 227 7.89 -14.80 -6.89
C LYS A 227 7.44 -16.08 -7.62
N ALA A 228 7.84 -17.24 -7.12
CA ALA A 228 7.40 -18.53 -7.67
C ALA A 228 5.87 -18.70 -7.55
N TYR A 229 5.29 -18.34 -6.39
CA TYR A 229 3.84 -18.32 -6.20
C TYR A 229 3.15 -17.42 -7.23
N ARG A 230 3.64 -16.19 -7.42
CA ARG A 230 3.08 -15.26 -8.42
C ARG A 230 3.15 -15.82 -9.82
N LEU A 231 4.26 -16.46 -10.20
CA LEU A 231 4.41 -17.08 -11.51
C LEU A 231 3.43 -18.26 -11.68
N ALA A 232 3.35 -19.13 -10.69
CA ALA A 232 2.40 -20.24 -10.68
C ALA A 232 0.96 -19.75 -10.82
N ALA A 233 0.57 -18.71 -10.08
CA ALA A 233 -0.77 -18.13 -10.15
C ALA A 233 -1.15 -17.58 -11.54
N ARG A 234 -0.16 -17.24 -12.38
CA ARG A 234 -0.41 -16.77 -13.75
C ARG A 234 -0.62 -17.87 -14.78
N VAL A 235 -0.08 -19.07 -14.52
CA VAL A 235 -0.05 -20.14 -15.53
C VAL A 235 -0.94 -21.34 -15.17
N THR A 236 -1.45 -21.39 -13.94
CA THR A 236 -2.33 -22.46 -13.49
C THR A 236 -3.80 -22.02 -13.51
N PRO A 237 -4.74 -22.93 -13.83
CA PRO A 237 -6.17 -22.62 -13.82
C PRO A 237 -6.65 -22.16 -12.44
N ASP A 238 -7.56 -21.19 -12.41
CA ASP A 238 -8.14 -20.62 -11.17
C ASP A 238 -8.81 -21.68 -10.30
N THR A 239 -9.38 -22.71 -10.91
CA THR A 239 -10.00 -23.86 -10.22
C THR A 239 -9.01 -24.58 -9.30
N LEU A 240 -7.73 -24.70 -9.68
CA LEU A 240 -6.73 -25.32 -8.84
C LEU A 240 -6.47 -24.50 -7.57
N TRP A 241 -6.45 -23.18 -7.68
CA TRP A 241 -6.19 -22.29 -6.54
C TRP A 241 -7.29 -22.30 -5.51
N SER A 242 -8.55 -22.53 -5.92
CA SER A 242 -9.67 -22.67 -4.99
C SER A 242 -9.53 -23.89 -4.08
N TYR A 243 -8.77 -24.91 -4.49
CA TYR A 243 -8.47 -26.10 -3.68
C TYR A 243 -7.17 -26.00 -2.89
N VAL A 244 -6.15 -25.34 -3.42
CA VAL A 244 -4.81 -25.23 -2.82
C VAL A 244 -4.77 -24.19 -1.71
N ASN A 245 -5.42 -23.05 -1.89
CA ASN A 245 -5.42 -21.92 -0.93
C ASN A 245 -6.49 -22.09 0.16
N ARG A 246 -6.56 -23.27 0.78
CA ARG A 246 -7.42 -23.53 1.95
C ARG A 246 -6.63 -23.17 3.22
N PHE A 247 -6.92 -22.03 3.83
CA PHE A 247 -6.32 -21.59 5.09
C PHE A 247 -7.36 -21.48 6.20
#